data_d472b79d0a58fc694395f85c168d08c6
#
_entry.id   d472b79d0a58fc694395f85c168d08c6
#
_cell.length_a   1.000
_cell.length_b   1.000
_cell.length_c   1.000
_cell.angle_alpha   90.00
_cell.angle_beta   90.00
_cell.angle_gamma   90.00
#
_symmetry.space_group_name_H-M   'P 1'
#
loop_
_entity.id
_entity.type
_entity.pdbx_description
1 polymer ?
#
loop_
_entity_poly.entity_id
_entity_poly.type
_entity_poly.pdbx_seq_one_letter_code
_entity_poly.pdbx_strand_id
1 'polypeptide(L)'
;VCAGAGIFIKMRADQKEQQRLAQQAAEQAAAEEAARQQAEAEAAAKAAAEEEQARQQAEEAEQRRAEAEQAAAEAKDGIEYGDCIGTVWVEGTEVNCDLYWGDTTSIFRAGAGCSADNGCVMPGENGTVFVGAHTDTYFNKLFDAEVGALIHLDTIYGDFVYQITDFEVIGDTEADKCRWGATEPSCILYTCYPQGIQTPTRYRYLAYADPVETDENGVVPSSLPGMEETGEEAAAEATPAPEEPAA
;
A
#
# COMPACT_ATOMS: atom_id res chain seq x y z
N VAL A 1 -60.64 45.76 67.90
CA VAL A 1 -59.96 44.46 68.08
C VAL A 1 -60.00 43.59 66.75
N CYS A 2 -60.30 44.16 65.56
CA CYS A 2 -60.45 43.38 64.34
C CYS A 2 -59.29 43.44 63.29
N ALA A 3 -58.20 44.21 63.58
CA ALA A 3 -57.10 44.35 62.63
C ALA A 3 -56.04 43.21 62.63
N GLY A 4 -55.96 42.47 63.72
CA GLY A 4 -54.94 41.43 63.88
C GLY A 4 -55.20 40.10 63.22
N ALA A 5 -56.50 39.72 63.05
CA ALA A 5 -56.91 38.43 62.45
C ALA A 5 -56.66 38.36 60.93
N GLY A 6 -56.82 39.50 60.21
CA GLY A 6 -56.60 39.57 58.77
C GLY A 6 -55.14 39.40 58.35
N ILE A 7 -54.25 39.95 59.17
CA ILE A 7 -52.77 39.86 58.91
C ILE A 7 -52.28 38.43 59.18
N PHE A 8 -52.76 37.75 60.17
CA PHE A 8 -52.38 36.31 60.44
C PHE A 8 -52.89 35.35 59.35
N ILE A 9 -54.04 35.56 58.75
CA ILE A 9 -54.58 34.76 57.70
C ILE A 9 -53.77 34.97 56.44
N LYS A 10 -53.38 36.20 56.13
CA LYS A 10 -52.57 36.54 54.99
C LYS A 10 -51.15 35.94 55.08
N MET A 11 -50.54 36.06 56.28
CA MET A 11 -49.20 35.44 56.52
C MET A 11 -49.21 33.91 56.40
N ARG A 12 -50.30 33.22 56.80
CA ARG A 12 -50.47 31.78 56.63
C ARG A 12 -50.70 31.38 55.17
N ALA A 13 -51.40 32.17 54.40
CA ALA A 13 -51.60 31.99 52.98
C ALA A 13 -50.29 32.13 52.23
N ASP A 14 -49.52 33.22 52.50
CA ASP A 14 -48.21 33.44 51.87
C ASP A 14 -47.20 32.35 52.23
N GLN A 15 -47.24 31.84 53.48
CA GLN A 15 -46.38 30.74 53.93
C GLN A 15 -46.70 29.41 53.23
N LYS A 16 -47.99 29.11 52.98
CA LYS A 16 -48.43 27.93 52.23
C LYS A 16 -48.05 28.03 50.76
N GLU A 17 -48.12 29.20 50.19
CA GLU A 17 -47.74 29.43 48.80
C GLU A 17 -46.24 29.33 48.57
N GLN A 18 -45.44 29.85 49.53
CA GLN A 18 -43.97 29.64 49.54
C GLN A 18 -43.58 28.15 49.66
N GLN A 19 -44.24 27.42 50.53
CA GLN A 19 -43.99 25.98 50.68
C GLN A 19 -44.36 25.21 49.42
N ARG A 20 -45.45 25.56 48.75
CA ARG A 20 -45.84 24.94 47.48
C ARG A 20 -44.83 25.22 46.35
N LEU A 21 -44.37 26.47 46.24
CA LEU A 21 -43.35 26.84 45.26
C LEU A 21 -42.02 26.18 45.53
N ALA A 22 -41.61 26.06 46.79
CA ALA A 22 -40.36 25.35 47.19
C ALA A 22 -40.48 23.87 46.88
N GLN A 23 -41.63 23.23 47.10
CA GLN A 23 -41.86 21.85 46.79
C GLN A 23 -41.85 21.58 45.25
N GLN A 24 -42.48 22.47 44.46
CA GLN A 24 -42.44 22.39 43.00
C GLN A 24 -41.02 22.57 42.46
N ALA A 25 -40.27 23.50 43.02
CA ALA A 25 -38.85 23.69 42.63
C ALA A 25 -37.98 22.47 42.97
N ALA A 26 -38.19 21.85 44.11
CA ALA A 26 -37.50 20.61 44.50
C ALA A 26 -37.87 19.41 43.61
N GLU A 27 -39.15 19.28 43.22
CA GLU A 27 -39.59 18.24 42.30
C GLU A 27 -39.01 18.45 40.86
N GLN A 28 -38.95 19.72 40.41
CA GLN A 28 -38.31 20.04 39.12
C GLN A 28 -36.83 19.74 39.12
N ALA A 29 -36.11 20.14 40.18
CA ALA A 29 -34.69 19.87 40.32
C ALA A 29 -34.37 18.36 40.36
N ALA A 30 -35.20 17.57 41.06
CA ALA A 30 -35.08 16.11 41.10
C ALA A 30 -35.37 15.47 39.74
N ALA A 31 -36.36 15.98 38.98
CA ALA A 31 -36.66 15.52 37.64
C ALA A 31 -35.54 15.84 36.64
N GLU A 32 -34.94 17.04 36.71
CA GLU A 32 -33.80 17.44 35.92
C GLU A 32 -32.56 16.58 36.22
N GLU A 33 -32.30 16.31 37.49
CA GLU A 33 -31.18 15.46 37.89
C GLU A 33 -31.36 14.01 37.41
N ALA A 34 -32.58 13.46 37.52
CA ALA A 34 -32.89 12.14 37.02
C ALA A 34 -32.78 12.05 35.46
N ALA A 35 -33.22 13.05 34.74
CA ALA A 35 -33.07 13.13 33.30
C ALA A 35 -31.59 13.22 32.85
N ARG A 36 -30.78 13.99 33.63
CA ARG A 36 -29.33 14.05 33.36
C ARG A 36 -28.63 12.71 33.60
N GLN A 37 -28.93 12.05 34.73
CA GLN A 37 -28.39 10.72 35.01
C GLN A 37 -28.78 9.69 33.95
N GLN A 38 -30.00 9.76 33.45
CA GLN A 38 -30.49 8.88 32.40
C GLN A 38 -29.78 9.14 31.07
N ALA A 39 -29.57 10.42 30.72
CA ALA A 39 -28.82 10.79 29.51
C ALA A 39 -27.33 10.38 29.59
N GLU A 40 -26.72 10.53 30.77
CA GLU A 40 -25.32 10.06 30.99
C GLU A 40 -25.20 8.53 30.88
N ALA A 41 -26.17 7.79 31.44
CA ALA A 41 -26.19 6.33 31.36
C ALA A 41 -26.41 5.84 29.91
N GLU A 42 -27.28 6.51 29.16
CA GLU A 42 -27.53 6.18 27.75
C GLU A 42 -26.29 6.49 26.87
N ALA A 43 -25.63 7.63 27.09
CA ALA A 43 -24.39 7.98 26.42
C ALA A 43 -23.27 6.99 26.73
N ALA A 44 -23.12 6.56 27.97
CA ALA A 44 -22.13 5.56 28.37
C ALA A 44 -22.43 4.19 27.75
N ALA A 45 -23.69 3.77 27.69
CA ALA A 45 -24.09 2.52 27.05
C ALA A 45 -23.82 2.52 25.54
N LYS A 46 -24.06 3.66 24.89
CA LYS A 46 -23.76 3.83 23.46
C LYS A 46 -22.26 3.79 23.20
N ALA A 47 -21.46 4.48 23.98
CA ALA A 47 -20.00 4.47 23.86
C ALA A 47 -19.41 3.07 24.07
N ALA A 48 -19.93 2.30 25.04
CA ALA A 48 -19.52 0.92 25.29
C ALA A 48 -19.89 -0.01 24.13
N ALA A 49 -21.05 0.20 23.49
CA ALA A 49 -21.48 -0.57 22.33
C ALA A 49 -20.62 -0.26 21.09
N GLU A 50 -20.25 1.01 20.88
CA GLU A 50 -19.36 1.42 19.79
C GLU A 50 -17.95 0.83 19.97
N GLU A 51 -17.41 0.85 21.21
CA GLU A 51 -16.12 0.25 21.54
C GLU A 51 -16.12 -1.28 21.31
N GLU A 52 -17.16 -1.96 21.72
CA GLU A 52 -17.32 -3.40 21.51
C GLU A 52 -17.40 -3.75 20.00
N GLN A 53 -18.13 -2.95 19.22
CA GLN A 53 -18.18 -3.13 17.77
C GLN A 53 -16.83 -2.89 17.10
N ALA A 54 -16.12 -1.85 17.52
CA ALA A 54 -14.77 -1.57 16.99
C ALA A 54 -13.80 -2.71 17.31
N ARG A 55 -13.88 -3.28 18.51
CA ARG A 55 -13.06 -4.44 18.90
C ARG A 55 -13.39 -5.68 18.05
N GLN A 56 -14.66 -5.98 17.85
CA GLN A 56 -15.07 -7.11 17.01
C GLN A 56 -14.62 -6.95 15.55
N GLN A 57 -14.73 -5.74 15.00
CA GLN A 57 -14.22 -5.44 13.65
C GLN A 57 -12.71 -5.59 13.54
N ALA A 58 -11.97 -5.18 14.58
CA ALA A 58 -10.53 -5.35 14.61
C ALA A 58 -10.13 -6.84 14.68
N GLU A 59 -10.79 -7.64 15.52
CA GLU A 59 -10.57 -9.08 15.63
C GLU A 59 -10.89 -9.81 14.29
N GLU A 60 -12.00 -9.45 13.63
CA GLU A 60 -12.35 -10.00 12.32
C GLU A 60 -11.37 -9.60 11.21
N ALA A 61 -10.84 -8.37 11.27
CA ALA A 61 -9.84 -7.91 10.32
C ALA A 61 -8.52 -8.67 10.52
N GLU A 62 -8.10 -8.87 11.76
CA GLU A 62 -6.89 -9.65 12.08
C GLU A 62 -7.01 -11.11 11.62
N GLN A 63 -8.16 -11.75 11.85
CA GLN A 63 -8.41 -13.11 11.36
C GLN A 63 -8.34 -13.19 9.83
N ARG A 64 -8.97 -12.26 9.11
CA ARG A 64 -8.93 -12.22 7.64
C ARG A 64 -7.52 -12.02 7.12
N ARG A 65 -6.70 -11.20 7.79
CA ARG A 65 -5.28 -11.02 7.43
C ARG A 65 -4.48 -12.32 7.63
N ALA A 66 -4.66 -13.00 8.75
CA ALA A 66 -3.99 -14.27 9.01
C ALA A 66 -4.38 -15.37 8.01
N GLU A 67 -5.67 -15.47 7.66
CA GLU A 67 -6.16 -16.40 6.64
C GLU A 67 -5.60 -16.07 5.24
N ALA A 68 -5.53 -14.79 4.87
CA ALA A 68 -4.96 -14.35 3.60
C ALA A 68 -3.45 -14.63 3.53
N GLU A 69 -2.72 -14.37 4.61
CA GLU A 69 -1.28 -14.66 4.70
C GLU A 69 -0.99 -16.16 4.59
N GLN A 70 -1.80 -16.99 5.24
CA GLN A 70 -1.67 -18.45 5.12
C GLN A 70 -1.98 -18.91 3.69
N ALA A 71 -3.05 -18.41 3.06
CA ALA A 71 -3.40 -18.75 1.68
C ALA A 71 -2.30 -18.31 0.68
N ALA A 72 -1.72 -17.14 0.90
CA ALA A 72 -0.59 -16.65 0.11
C ALA A 72 0.65 -17.53 0.25
N ALA A 73 0.97 -17.97 1.47
CA ALA A 73 2.09 -18.89 1.72
C ALA A 73 1.87 -20.25 1.04
N GLU A 74 0.66 -20.81 1.13
CA GLU A 74 0.30 -22.06 0.46
C GLU A 74 0.35 -21.93 -1.07
N ALA A 75 -0.11 -20.82 -1.64
CA ALA A 75 -0.04 -20.54 -3.08
C ALA A 75 1.40 -20.45 -3.54
N LYS A 76 2.27 -19.78 -2.78
CA LYS A 76 3.70 -19.66 -3.08
C LYS A 76 4.44 -20.99 -3.03
N ASP A 77 4.17 -21.83 -2.04
CA ASP A 77 4.79 -23.16 -1.87
C ASP A 77 4.46 -24.10 -3.05
N GLY A 78 3.34 -23.88 -3.73
CA GLY A 78 2.92 -24.68 -4.89
C GLY A 78 3.54 -24.26 -6.22
N ILE A 79 4.33 -23.17 -6.29
CA ILE A 79 4.88 -22.65 -7.53
C ILE A 79 6.03 -23.52 -8.04
N GLU A 80 5.91 -23.99 -9.28
CA GLU A 80 6.97 -24.71 -9.98
C GLU A 80 7.63 -23.82 -11.04
N TYR A 81 8.86 -24.16 -11.41
CA TYR A 81 9.58 -23.45 -12.47
C TYR A 81 8.84 -23.51 -13.80
N GLY A 82 8.51 -22.37 -14.34
CA GLY A 82 7.74 -22.21 -15.58
C GLY A 82 6.29 -21.79 -15.36
N ASP A 83 5.81 -21.79 -14.12
CA ASP A 83 4.45 -21.35 -13.81
C ASP A 83 4.27 -19.84 -14.00
N CYS A 84 3.07 -19.47 -14.46
CA CYS A 84 2.63 -18.07 -14.43
C CYS A 84 2.28 -17.72 -12.98
N ILE A 85 3.01 -16.78 -12.42
CA ILE A 85 2.85 -16.35 -11.02
C ILE A 85 2.07 -15.05 -10.86
N GLY A 86 1.71 -14.39 -11.98
CA GLY A 86 0.96 -13.13 -11.94
C GLY A 86 1.21 -12.24 -13.14
N THR A 87 1.27 -10.94 -12.91
CA THR A 87 1.53 -9.92 -13.93
C THR A 87 2.59 -8.93 -13.47
N VAL A 88 3.29 -8.31 -14.43
CA VAL A 88 4.18 -7.17 -14.21
C VAL A 88 3.71 -6.00 -15.05
N TRP A 89 3.62 -4.81 -14.44
CA TRP A 89 3.35 -3.58 -15.15
C TRP A 89 4.11 -2.40 -14.54
N VAL A 90 4.35 -1.35 -15.35
CA VAL A 90 5.15 -0.18 -14.96
C VAL A 90 4.35 1.08 -15.24
N GLU A 91 4.17 1.90 -14.21
CA GLU A 91 3.45 3.17 -14.34
C GLU A 91 4.07 4.10 -15.39
N GLY A 92 3.22 4.86 -16.06
CA GLY A 92 3.65 5.79 -17.11
C GLY A 92 4.12 5.14 -18.41
N THR A 93 4.07 3.81 -18.52
CA THR A 93 4.47 3.05 -19.70
C THR A 93 3.38 2.11 -20.21
N GLU A 94 3.60 1.47 -21.36
CA GLU A 94 2.75 0.38 -21.87
C GLU A 94 3.28 -1.01 -21.48
N VAL A 95 4.23 -1.10 -20.55
CA VAL A 95 4.68 -2.39 -20.00
C VAL A 95 3.56 -2.98 -19.16
N ASN A 96 2.98 -4.07 -19.65
CA ASN A 96 1.97 -4.86 -18.93
C ASN A 96 1.91 -6.25 -19.56
N CYS A 97 2.33 -7.29 -18.82
CA CYS A 97 2.34 -8.66 -19.31
C CYS A 97 2.35 -9.68 -18.18
N ASP A 98 2.08 -10.94 -18.53
CA ASP A 98 2.17 -12.07 -17.61
C ASP A 98 3.59 -12.21 -17.06
N LEU A 99 3.69 -12.56 -15.79
CA LEU A 99 4.93 -12.82 -15.07
C LEU A 99 5.03 -14.31 -14.74
N TYR A 100 6.15 -14.91 -15.10
CA TYR A 100 6.43 -16.33 -14.90
C TYR A 100 7.60 -16.53 -13.94
N TRP A 101 7.61 -17.62 -13.20
CA TRP A 101 8.77 -18.05 -12.42
C TRP A 101 9.74 -18.82 -13.32
N GLY A 102 10.88 -18.22 -13.64
CA GLY A 102 11.91 -18.73 -14.54
C GLY A 102 12.21 -17.75 -15.69
N ASP A 103 13.21 -18.07 -16.50
CA ASP A 103 13.76 -17.17 -17.52
C ASP A 103 14.16 -17.88 -18.83
N THR A 104 13.42 -18.95 -19.19
CA THR A 104 13.64 -19.64 -20.48
C THR A 104 13.16 -18.84 -21.67
N THR A 105 13.67 -19.19 -22.85
CA THR A 105 13.18 -18.61 -24.11
C THR A 105 11.68 -18.82 -24.34
N SER A 106 11.10 -19.92 -23.84
CA SER A 106 9.65 -20.16 -23.93
C SER A 106 8.86 -19.18 -23.05
N ILE A 107 9.35 -18.88 -21.85
CA ILE A 107 8.77 -17.89 -20.94
C ILE A 107 8.82 -16.51 -21.59
N PHE A 108 9.98 -16.07 -22.09
CA PHE A 108 10.10 -14.74 -22.71
C PHE A 108 9.26 -14.57 -23.99
N ARG A 109 8.79 -15.65 -24.60
CA ARG A 109 7.78 -15.61 -25.68
C ARG A 109 6.36 -15.46 -25.16
N ALA A 110 6.10 -15.84 -23.92
CA ALA A 110 4.78 -15.78 -23.30
C ALA A 110 4.58 -14.50 -22.47
N GLY A 111 5.65 -13.96 -21.89
CA GLY A 111 5.58 -12.79 -21.02
C GLY A 111 6.96 -12.39 -20.49
N ALA A 112 6.98 -11.90 -19.26
CA ALA A 112 8.20 -11.63 -18.50
C ALA A 112 8.55 -12.83 -17.62
N GLY A 113 9.83 -13.04 -17.37
CA GLY A 113 10.33 -14.11 -16.51
C GLY A 113 11.07 -13.56 -15.31
N CYS A 114 10.69 -14.01 -14.13
CA CYS A 114 11.42 -13.79 -12.89
C CYS A 114 12.49 -14.88 -12.76
N SER A 115 13.77 -14.51 -12.75
CA SER A 115 14.87 -15.46 -12.72
C SER A 115 14.91 -16.26 -11.42
N ALA A 116 15.08 -17.56 -11.54
CA ALA A 116 15.23 -18.48 -10.42
C ALA A 116 16.71 -18.82 -10.14
N ASP A 117 17.63 -18.27 -10.92
CA ASP A 117 19.06 -18.56 -10.88
C ASP A 117 19.88 -17.44 -10.21
N ASN A 118 21.16 -17.71 -10.00
CA ASN A 118 22.15 -16.74 -9.50
C ASN A 118 21.82 -16.10 -8.13
N GLY A 119 21.00 -16.75 -7.31
CA GLY A 119 20.58 -16.23 -6.02
C GLY A 119 19.54 -15.11 -6.13
N CYS A 120 18.83 -15.04 -7.27
CA CYS A 120 17.62 -14.24 -7.40
C CYS A 120 16.48 -14.88 -6.61
N VAL A 121 15.51 -14.07 -6.22
CA VAL A 121 14.42 -14.47 -5.34
C VAL A 121 13.06 -14.15 -5.95
N MET A 122 12.01 -14.73 -5.39
CA MET A 122 10.62 -14.39 -5.73
C MET A 122 10.25 -13.02 -5.16
N PRO A 123 9.29 -12.31 -5.79
CA PRO A 123 8.72 -11.09 -5.22
C PRO A 123 8.34 -11.25 -3.74
N GLY A 124 8.69 -10.24 -2.92
CA GLY A 124 8.44 -10.24 -1.48
C GLY A 124 9.49 -10.95 -0.62
N GLU A 125 10.51 -11.55 -1.21
CA GLU A 125 11.65 -12.13 -0.46
C GLU A 125 12.80 -11.14 -0.31
N ASN A 126 13.68 -11.40 0.66
CA ASN A 126 14.93 -10.65 0.82
C ASN A 126 15.94 -11.08 -0.24
N GLY A 127 16.31 -10.14 -1.10
CA GLY A 127 17.22 -10.38 -2.22
C GLY A 127 16.80 -9.59 -3.47
N THR A 128 17.40 -9.92 -4.59
CA THR A 128 17.08 -9.28 -5.87
C THR A 128 16.03 -10.07 -6.63
N VAL A 129 14.86 -9.46 -6.84
CA VAL A 129 13.86 -9.90 -7.80
C VAL A 129 14.33 -9.46 -9.20
N PHE A 130 14.73 -10.39 -10.06
CA PHE A 130 15.35 -10.11 -11.34
C PHE A 130 14.44 -10.55 -12.48
N VAL A 131 13.76 -9.57 -13.14
CA VAL A 131 12.70 -9.83 -14.11
C VAL A 131 13.11 -9.36 -15.50
N GLY A 132 13.07 -10.27 -16.46
CA GLY A 132 13.42 -10.00 -17.83
C GLY A 132 12.30 -10.25 -18.82
N ALA A 133 12.36 -9.53 -19.95
CA ALA A 133 11.55 -9.82 -21.15
C ALA A 133 12.25 -9.31 -22.40
N HIS A 134 11.75 -9.73 -23.57
CA HIS A 134 12.30 -9.30 -24.85
C HIS A 134 12.04 -7.81 -25.11
N THR A 135 13.06 -7.13 -25.65
CA THR A 135 13.02 -5.70 -26.00
C THR A 135 12.20 -5.39 -27.23
N ASP A 136 11.88 -6.39 -28.08
CA ASP A 136 11.04 -6.23 -29.27
C ASP A 136 9.56 -6.58 -29.01
N THR A 137 9.23 -7.00 -27.79
CA THR A 137 7.86 -7.36 -27.39
C THR A 137 7.49 -6.71 -26.05
N TYR A 138 7.48 -7.47 -24.97
CA TYR A 138 6.90 -7.09 -23.68
C TYR A 138 7.60 -5.93 -22.98
N PHE A 139 8.94 -5.86 -23.05
CA PHE A 139 9.72 -4.76 -22.45
C PHE A 139 10.23 -3.74 -23.48
N ASN A 140 9.58 -3.67 -24.65
CA ASN A 140 9.87 -2.61 -25.62
C ASN A 140 9.66 -1.22 -25.01
N LYS A 141 8.61 -1.06 -24.20
CA LYS A 141 8.21 0.19 -23.57
C LYS A 141 8.86 0.45 -22.19
N LEU A 142 9.76 -0.41 -21.75
CA LEU A 142 10.55 -0.15 -20.53
C LEU A 142 11.44 1.09 -20.67
N PHE A 143 11.83 1.43 -21.89
CA PHE A 143 12.63 2.64 -22.17
C PHE A 143 11.85 3.95 -22.02
N ASP A 144 10.52 3.88 -21.93
CA ASP A 144 9.66 5.03 -21.69
C ASP A 144 9.47 5.29 -20.18
N ALA A 145 10.01 4.42 -19.31
CA ALA A 145 9.92 4.58 -17.86
C ALA A 145 10.86 5.67 -17.35
N GLU A 146 10.45 6.35 -16.29
CA GLU A 146 11.20 7.41 -15.64
C GLU A 146 11.62 7.00 -14.23
N VAL A 147 12.67 7.63 -13.69
CA VAL A 147 13.02 7.49 -12.27
C VAL A 147 11.85 7.99 -11.42
N GLY A 148 11.47 7.21 -10.41
CA GLY A 148 10.30 7.46 -9.58
C GLY A 148 9.06 6.70 -10.02
N ALA A 149 8.99 6.17 -11.25
CA ALA A 149 7.88 5.32 -11.69
C ALA A 149 7.78 4.04 -10.85
N LEU A 150 6.57 3.54 -10.67
CA LEU A 150 6.32 2.33 -9.90
C LEU A 150 6.26 1.10 -10.80
N ILE A 151 6.90 0.05 -10.34
CA ILE A 151 6.81 -1.31 -10.88
C ILE A 151 5.86 -2.09 -9.97
N HIS A 152 4.82 -2.67 -10.54
CA HIS A 152 3.88 -3.52 -9.84
C HIS A 152 4.09 -4.98 -10.28
N LEU A 153 4.25 -5.85 -9.31
CA LEU A 153 4.29 -7.29 -9.47
C LEU A 153 3.08 -7.89 -8.74
N ASP A 154 1.96 -8.02 -9.45
CA ASP A 154 0.70 -8.53 -8.90
C ASP A 154 0.72 -10.05 -9.03
N THR A 155 1.03 -10.74 -7.92
CA THR A 155 1.22 -12.20 -7.93
C THR A 155 0.05 -12.95 -7.29
N ILE A 156 -0.03 -14.27 -7.54
CA ILE A 156 -1.05 -15.14 -6.93
C ILE A 156 -0.92 -15.26 -5.40
N TYR A 157 0.18 -14.76 -4.82
CA TYR A 157 0.47 -14.82 -3.38
C TYR A 157 0.69 -13.44 -2.73
N GLY A 158 0.51 -12.35 -3.48
CA GLY A 158 0.60 -10.97 -2.97
C GLY A 158 0.98 -9.96 -4.04
N ASP A 159 0.77 -8.69 -3.73
CA ASP A 159 1.09 -7.57 -4.60
C ASP A 159 2.32 -6.85 -4.06
N PHE A 160 3.33 -6.67 -4.93
CA PHE A 160 4.61 -6.09 -4.55
C PHE A 160 4.90 -4.87 -5.43
N VAL A 161 5.25 -3.76 -4.79
CA VAL A 161 5.51 -2.50 -5.48
C VAL A 161 6.95 -2.09 -5.24
N TYR A 162 7.62 -1.66 -6.33
CA TYR A 162 8.99 -1.15 -6.29
C TYR A 162 9.05 0.19 -7.02
N GLN A 163 9.82 1.15 -6.51
CA GLN A 163 10.04 2.43 -7.16
C GLN A 163 11.36 2.42 -7.91
N ILE A 164 11.32 2.80 -9.18
CA ILE A 164 12.53 2.91 -10.02
C ILE A 164 13.43 4.02 -9.49
N THR A 165 14.70 3.69 -9.24
CA THR A 165 15.69 4.59 -8.68
C THR A 165 16.77 4.98 -9.68
N ASP A 166 17.05 4.12 -10.67
CA ASP A 166 18.12 4.38 -11.66
C ASP A 166 17.96 3.48 -12.89
N PHE A 167 18.65 3.86 -13.96
CA PHE A 167 18.77 3.07 -15.19
C PHE A 167 20.22 2.93 -15.61
N GLU A 168 20.61 1.78 -16.13
CA GLU A 168 21.96 1.54 -16.62
C GLU A 168 21.97 0.63 -17.85
N VAL A 169 22.86 0.90 -18.80
CA VAL A 169 23.18 -0.04 -19.87
C VAL A 169 24.48 -0.75 -19.52
N ILE A 170 24.42 -2.06 -19.37
CA ILE A 170 25.58 -2.89 -19.00
C ILE A 170 25.98 -3.85 -20.13
N GLY A 171 27.25 -4.21 -20.15
CA GLY A 171 27.78 -5.29 -21.00
C GLY A 171 27.75 -6.65 -20.31
N ASP A 172 27.98 -7.71 -21.07
CA ASP A 172 27.99 -9.10 -20.59
C ASP A 172 29.13 -9.44 -19.60
N THR A 173 30.09 -8.53 -19.41
CA THR A 173 31.17 -8.66 -18.43
C THR A 173 30.90 -7.97 -17.11
N GLU A 174 29.77 -7.28 -16.97
CA GLU A 174 29.41 -6.45 -15.82
C GLU A 174 28.29 -7.10 -14.98
N ALA A 175 28.38 -8.42 -14.78
CA ALA A 175 27.37 -9.21 -14.05
C ALA A 175 27.19 -8.76 -12.58
N ASP A 176 28.18 -8.12 -11.98
CA ASP A 176 28.11 -7.53 -10.64
C ASP A 176 27.02 -6.45 -10.53
N LYS A 177 26.70 -5.78 -11.63
CA LYS A 177 25.61 -4.80 -11.72
C LYS A 177 24.21 -5.41 -11.57
N CYS A 178 24.08 -6.71 -11.81
CA CYS A 178 22.79 -7.41 -11.66
C CYS A 178 22.40 -7.66 -10.19
N ARG A 179 23.24 -7.30 -9.22
CA ARG A 179 23.02 -7.48 -7.78
C ARG A 179 22.66 -8.93 -7.39
N TRP A 180 23.16 -9.91 -8.13
CA TRP A 180 22.89 -11.33 -7.87
C TRP A 180 23.39 -11.76 -6.51
N GLY A 181 22.56 -12.49 -5.75
CA GLY A 181 22.87 -12.96 -4.41
C GLY A 181 22.91 -11.85 -3.35
N ALA A 182 22.37 -10.68 -3.64
CA ALA A 182 22.15 -9.63 -2.63
C ALA A 182 21.19 -10.13 -1.55
N THR A 183 21.32 -9.58 -0.33
CA THR A 183 20.46 -9.92 0.82
C THR A 183 19.43 -8.85 1.13
N GLU A 184 19.63 -7.65 0.59
CA GLU A 184 18.68 -6.55 0.71
C GLU A 184 17.61 -6.65 -0.38
N PRO A 185 16.31 -6.42 -0.05
CA PRO A 185 15.24 -6.46 -1.02
C PRO A 185 15.44 -5.42 -2.12
N SER A 186 15.36 -5.85 -3.37
CA SER A 186 15.41 -4.96 -4.55
C SER A 186 14.73 -5.63 -5.74
N CYS A 187 14.38 -4.82 -6.75
CA CYS A 187 13.89 -5.31 -8.03
C CYS A 187 14.74 -4.74 -9.17
N ILE A 188 15.01 -5.56 -10.17
CA ILE A 188 15.64 -5.11 -11.42
C ILE A 188 14.80 -5.65 -12.57
N LEU A 189 14.24 -4.72 -13.37
CA LEU A 189 13.72 -5.09 -14.68
C LEU A 189 14.84 -5.00 -15.71
N TYR A 190 14.96 -5.98 -16.60
CA TYR A 190 15.99 -5.94 -17.62
C TYR A 190 15.48 -6.36 -18.99
N THR A 191 16.09 -5.81 -20.02
CA THR A 191 15.83 -6.19 -21.40
C THR A 191 17.11 -6.05 -22.25
N CYS A 192 17.06 -6.54 -23.50
CA CYS A 192 18.16 -6.34 -24.43
C CYS A 192 18.30 -4.87 -24.85
N TYR A 193 19.55 -4.43 -25.08
CA TYR A 193 19.83 -3.11 -25.63
C TYR A 193 20.59 -3.26 -26.97
N PRO A 194 20.32 -2.39 -27.96
CA PRO A 194 19.37 -1.28 -28.00
C PRO A 194 17.90 -1.72 -28.10
N GLN A 195 16.98 -0.77 -27.85
CA GLN A 195 15.53 -0.97 -27.92
C GLN A 195 15.10 -1.63 -29.26
N GLY A 196 14.22 -2.64 -29.16
CA GLY A 196 13.64 -3.31 -30.31
C GLY A 196 14.60 -4.20 -31.11
N ILE A 197 15.81 -4.47 -30.61
CA ILE A 197 16.78 -5.32 -31.29
C ILE A 197 16.28 -6.76 -31.35
N GLN A 198 16.31 -7.38 -32.54
CA GLN A 198 15.89 -8.76 -32.77
C GLN A 198 17.05 -9.74 -32.95
N THR A 199 18.27 -9.26 -32.86
CA THR A 199 19.48 -10.06 -32.96
C THR A 199 20.17 -10.19 -31.60
N PRO A 200 20.98 -11.23 -31.36
CA PRO A 200 21.75 -11.33 -30.14
C PRO A 200 22.61 -10.10 -29.89
N THR A 201 22.54 -9.57 -28.69
CA THR A 201 23.35 -8.41 -28.24
C THR A 201 24.05 -8.75 -26.93
N ARG A 202 25.17 -8.09 -26.70
CA ARG A 202 25.95 -8.19 -25.46
C ARG A 202 25.49 -7.22 -24.38
N TYR A 203 24.60 -6.31 -24.73
CA TYR A 203 24.19 -5.23 -23.83
C TYR A 203 22.79 -5.49 -23.25
N ARG A 204 22.60 -5.07 -22.01
CA ARG A 204 21.32 -5.10 -21.30
C ARG A 204 21.01 -3.70 -20.78
N TYR A 205 19.75 -3.32 -20.88
CA TYR A 205 19.18 -2.16 -20.20
C TYR A 205 18.55 -2.63 -18.91
N LEU A 206 18.95 -2.06 -17.79
CA LEU A 206 18.48 -2.36 -16.45
C LEU A 206 17.73 -1.17 -15.89
N ALA A 207 16.58 -1.42 -15.26
CA ALA A 207 15.87 -0.49 -14.40
C ALA A 207 16.00 -1.02 -12.96
N TYR A 208 16.74 -0.31 -12.13
CA TYR A 208 16.90 -0.61 -10.71
C TYR A 208 15.74 -0.03 -9.92
N ALA A 209 15.21 -0.77 -8.96
CA ALA A 209 14.10 -0.33 -8.14
C ALA A 209 14.23 -0.85 -6.70
N ASP A 210 13.76 -0.04 -5.76
CA ASP A 210 13.71 -0.39 -4.35
C ASP A 210 12.26 -0.64 -3.92
N PRO A 211 12.01 -1.53 -2.94
CA PRO A 211 10.66 -1.86 -2.48
C PRO A 211 9.98 -0.65 -1.84
N VAL A 212 8.68 -0.54 -2.07
CA VAL A 212 7.82 0.49 -1.48
C VAL A 212 6.85 -0.19 -0.53
N GLU A 213 6.77 0.32 0.71
CA GLU A 213 5.73 -0.11 1.63
C GLU A 213 4.36 0.35 1.12
N THR A 214 3.44 -0.58 0.96
CA THR A 214 2.04 -0.31 0.67
C THR A 214 1.21 -0.39 1.95
N ASP A 215 0.07 0.30 1.99
CA ASP A 215 -0.90 0.11 3.06
C ASP A 215 -1.59 -1.27 2.98
N GLU A 216 -2.47 -1.56 3.93
CA GLU A 216 -3.24 -2.82 3.99
C GLU A 216 -4.19 -3.05 2.79
N ASN A 217 -4.37 -2.04 1.93
CA ASN A 217 -5.17 -2.11 0.71
C ASN A 217 -4.29 -2.13 -0.56
N GLY A 218 -2.96 -2.26 -0.41
CA GLY A 218 -2.01 -2.20 -1.52
C GLY A 218 -1.79 -0.78 -2.09
N VAL A 219 -2.25 0.25 -1.37
CA VAL A 219 -2.10 1.64 -1.82
C VAL A 219 -0.73 2.18 -1.41
N VAL A 220 -0.01 2.70 -2.38
CA VAL A 220 1.28 3.38 -2.16
C VAL A 220 1.04 4.71 -1.46
N PRO A 221 1.76 5.03 -0.37
CA PRO A 221 1.66 6.34 0.28
C PRO A 221 1.98 7.47 -0.71
N SER A 222 1.12 8.49 -0.76
CA SER A 222 1.27 9.66 -1.64
C SER A 222 2.47 10.56 -1.32
N SER A 223 3.31 10.19 -0.35
CA SER A 223 4.47 10.95 0.12
C SER A 223 5.80 10.21 -0.04
N LEU A 224 5.98 9.46 -1.12
CA LEU A 224 7.27 8.84 -1.39
C LEU A 224 8.34 9.89 -1.71
N PRO A 225 9.58 9.73 -1.20
CA PRO A 225 10.69 10.60 -1.56
C PRO A 225 10.91 10.54 -3.09
N GLY A 226 10.80 11.68 -3.77
CA GLY A 226 10.96 11.78 -5.23
C GLY A 226 9.66 11.98 -6.01
N MET A 227 8.47 11.91 -5.37
CA MET A 227 7.19 12.30 -5.97
C MET A 227 6.85 13.79 -5.76
N GLU A 228 7.84 14.67 -5.57
CA GLU A 228 7.57 16.10 -5.71
C GLU A 228 7.23 16.37 -7.16
N GLU A 229 6.07 17.00 -7.41
CA GLU A 229 5.65 17.44 -8.74
C GLU A 229 6.77 18.30 -9.34
N THR A 230 7.69 17.69 -10.04
CA THR A 230 8.61 18.42 -10.91
C THR A 230 7.84 18.77 -12.18
N GLY A 231 7.05 19.82 -12.05
CA GLY A 231 6.78 20.63 -13.22
C GLY A 231 8.14 21.14 -13.72
N GLU A 232 8.42 20.80 -14.96
CA GLU A 232 9.43 21.44 -15.83
C GLU A 232 10.90 20.96 -15.68
N GLU A 233 11.33 20.24 -16.72
CA GLU A 233 12.67 20.16 -17.26
C GLU A 233 13.80 19.55 -16.39
N ALA A 234 13.92 18.22 -16.48
CA ALA A 234 15.27 17.66 -16.57
C ALA A 234 15.29 16.63 -17.71
N ALA A 235 15.68 17.08 -18.89
CA ALA A 235 16.14 16.20 -19.93
C ALA A 235 17.31 15.40 -19.34
N ALA A 236 17.09 14.13 -19.03
CA ALA A 236 18.14 13.22 -18.62
C ALA A 236 19.16 13.17 -19.77
N GLU A 237 20.34 13.63 -19.49
CA GLU A 237 21.52 13.46 -20.33
C GLU A 237 21.82 11.95 -20.35
N ALA A 238 21.22 11.26 -21.32
CA ALA A 238 21.54 9.87 -21.60
C ALA A 238 23.03 9.77 -21.86
N THR A 239 23.75 9.11 -20.99
CA THR A 239 25.16 8.80 -21.18
C THR A 239 25.30 8.10 -22.54
N PRO A 240 26.07 8.64 -23.49
CA PRO A 240 26.17 8.04 -24.81
C PRO A 240 26.80 6.66 -24.69
N ALA A 241 26.22 5.70 -25.39
CA ALA A 241 26.73 4.34 -25.50
C ALA A 241 28.20 4.38 -25.89
N PRO A 242 29.05 3.47 -25.34
CA PRO A 242 30.45 3.40 -25.76
C PRO A 242 30.54 3.12 -27.24
N GLU A 243 31.26 3.93 -27.98
CA GLU A 243 31.51 3.74 -29.42
C GLU A 243 32.18 2.37 -29.66
N GLU A 244 31.65 1.59 -30.57
CA GLU A 244 32.28 0.37 -31.03
C GLU A 244 33.68 0.69 -31.58
N PRO A 245 34.74 -0.03 -31.17
CA PRO A 245 36.02 0.08 -31.85
C PRO A 245 35.88 -0.48 -33.27
N ALA A 246 36.13 0.37 -34.24
CA ALA A 246 36.19 0.00 -35.65
C ALA A 246 37.15 -1.19 -35.84
N ALA A 247 36.71 -2.20 -36.56
CA ALA A 247 37.46 -3.38 -36.94
C ALA A 247 38.54 -3.06 -37.96
#